data_6f3651d0d5fe4d614e82b67fd2f5ac7c
#
_entry.id   6f3651d0d5fe4d614e82b67fd2f5ac7c
#
_cell.length_a   1.000
_cell.length_b   1.000
_cell.length_c   1.000
_cell.angle_alpha   90.00
_cell.angle_beta   90.00
_cell.angle_gamma   90.00
#
_symmetry.space_group_name_H-M   'P 1'
#
loop_
_entity.id
_entity.type
_entity.pdbx_description
1 polymer ?
#
loop_
_entity_poly.entity_id
_entity_poly.type
_entity_poly.pdbx_seq_one_letter_code
_entity_poly.pdbx_strand_id
1 'polypeptide(L)'
;MRLSNDNEKFDTCLAASDWRYSAAIVGLCKYFKYYKHELGYELSDDYLKFNAADITEDRYLKFAESYFEDQFQHRELEKYMNLESWSEDQTKRINELLRGNSVMKKVFGKIRFDGNNSEEIRELIQINRSELIRETFRNKSNLYKNFANPGQLFKERGICCRLWGYYVDGGRKTKALSYNFDVNTFVSQDDPLFDFIPFAFWGDREVFFVNDNFSLEQLIRTNETLEKQVQMQVTEEQKSK
;
A
#
# COMPACT_ATOMS: atom_id res chain seq x y z
N MET A 1 -8.96 -19.09 8.69
CA MET A 1 -9.67 -20.02 9.60
C MET A 1 -10.24 -19.19 10.74
N ARG A 2 -11.56 -19.02 10.82
CA ARG A 2 -12.19 -18.31 11.94
C ARG A 2 -12.28 -19.27 13.13
N LEU A 3 -11.72 -18.87 14.25
CA LEU A 3 -11.82 -19.59 15.50
C LEU A 3 -13.08 -19.11 16.22
N SER A 4 -14.03 -19.97 16.44
CA SER A 4 -15.23 -19.71 17.26
C SER A 4 -15.03 -20.33 18.64
N ASN A 5 -14.37 -19.61 19.54
CA ASN A 5 -14.37 -19.96 20.95
C ASN A 5 -14.65 -18.69 21.76
N ASP A 6 -15.70 -18.70 22.55
CA ASP A 6 -16.22 -17.55 23.32
C ASP A 6 -15.25 -16.96 24.38
N ASN A 7 -14.02 -17.45 24.47
CA ASN A 7 -12.97 -16.99 25.39
C ASN A 7 -11.71 -16.44 24.70
N GLU A 8 -11.68 -16.30 23.38
CA GLU A 8 -10.52 -15.77 22.69
C GLU A 8 -10.59 -14.25 22.54
N LYS A 9 -9.53 -13.57 22.92
CA LYS A 9 -9.38 -12.11 22.80
C LYS A 9 -9.46 -11.61 21.36
N PHE A 10 -9.14 -12.45 20.38
CA PHE A 10 -9.07 -12.14 18.94
C PHE A 10 -9.86 -13.18 18.14
N ASP A 11 -10.53 -12.71 17.07
CA ASP A 11 -11.37 -13.56 16.22
C ASP A 11 -10.67 -14.12 14.98
N THR A 12 -9.48 -13.63 14.68
CA THR A 12 -8.71 -14.00 13.48
C THR A 12 -7.31 -14.44 13.83
N CYS A 13 -6.87 -15.56 13.21
CA CYS A 13 -5.54 -16.11 13.37
C CYS A 13 -4.94 -16.37 12.00
N LEU A 14 -3.75 -15.84 11.73
CA LEU A 14 -3.04 -15.96 10.47
C LEU A 14 -1.66 -16.56 10.68
N ALA A 15 -1.35 -17.65 9.97
CA ALA A 15 -0.05 -18.31 9.98
C ALA A 15 0.67 -18.11 8.64
N ALA A 16 2.00 -18.13 8.65
CA ALA A 16 2.84 -18.08 7.46
C ALA A 16 2.79 -19.44 6.73
N SER A 17 1.74 -19.67 5.92
CA SER A 17 1.55 -20.92 5.19
C SER A 17 2.22 -20.92 3.82
N ASP A 18 2.23 -19.78 3.13
CA ASP A 18 3.00 -19.54 1.90
C ASP A 18 3.51 -18.09 1.91
N TRP A 19 4.35 -17.72 0.95
CA TRP A 19 4.98 -16.41 0.91
C TRP A 19 3.98 -15.24 0.85
N ARG A 20 2.75 -15.42 0.35
CA ARG A 20 1.72 -14.37 0.29
C ARG A 20 1.22 -14.07 1.70
N TYR A 21 0.94 -15.11 2.47
CA TYR A 21 0.57 -14.95 3.88
C TYR A 21 1.72 -14.38 4.70
N SER A 22 2.96 -14.82 4.45
CA SER A 22 4.14 -14.25 5.08
C SER A 22 4.27 -12.76 4.79
N ALA A 23 4.12 -12.35 3.53
CA ALA A 23 4.15 -10.94 3.14
C ALA A 23 2.95 -10.15 3.72
N ALA A 24 1.75 -10.73 3.69
CA ALA A 24 0.58 -10.10 4.30
C ALA A 24 0.77 -9.88 5.82
N ILE A 25 1.36 -10.84 6.54
CA ILE A 25 1.68 -10.71 7.97
C ILE A 25 2.64 -9.55 8.21
N VAL A 26 3.71 -9.43 7.42
CA VAL A 26 4.64 -8.29 7.54
C VAL A 26 3.91 -6.97 7.33
N GLY A 27 3.05 -6.87 6.31
CA GLY A 27 2.23 -5.69 6.06
C GLY A 27 1.25 -5.39 7.18
N LEU A 28 0.56 -6.40 7.71
CA LEU A 28 -0.35 -6.28 8.86
C LEU A 28 0.37 -5.83 10.13
N CYS A 29 1.55 -6.35 10.41
CA CYS A 29 2.34 -5.90 11.56
C CYS A 29 2.71 -4.42 11.44
N LYS A 30 3.03 -3.91 10.24
CA LYS A 30 3.25 -2.48 10.01
C LYS A 30 1.98 -1.67 10.23
N TYR A 31 0.84 -2.16 9.75
CA TYR A 31 -0.47 -1.56 9.97
C TYR A 31 -0.81 -1.47 11.47
N PHE A 32 -0.68 -2.56 12.23
CA PHE A 32 -0.95 -2.55 13.67
C PHE A 32 0.06 -1.69 14.44
N LYS A 33 1.32 -1.65 14.03
CA LYS A 33 2.33 -0.72 14.60
C LYS A 33 1.96 0.74 14.34
N TYR A 34 1.40 1.07 13.18
CA TYR A 34 0.90 2.41 12.87
C TYR A 34 -0.27 2.80 13.79
N TYR A 35 -1.19 1.87 14.05
CA TYR A 35 -2.34 2.06 14.93
C TYR A 35 -2.12 1.55 16.37
N LYS A 36 -0.88 1.48 16.86
CA LYS A 36 -0.50 0.86 18.14
C LYS A 36 -1.25 1.35 19.38
N HIS A 37 -1.83 2.56 19.33
CA HIS A 37 -2.58 3.15 20.43
C HIS A 37 -4.09 2.89 20.35
N GLU A 38 -4.55 2.37 19.22
CA GLU A 38 -5.98 2.16 18.94
C GLU A 38 -6.32 0.67 18.79
N LEU A 39 -5.40 -0.11 18.23
CA LEU A 39 -5.62 -1.51 17.86
C LEU A 39 -4.70 -2.44 18.62
N GLY A 40 -5.26 -3.63 18.95
CA GLY A 40 -4.51 -4.71 19.58
C GLY A 40 -4.24 -5.84 18.61
N TYR A 41 -3.11 -6.51 18.80
CA TYR A 41 -2.76 -7.76 18.14
C TYR A 41 -1.84 -8.59 19.04
N GLU A 42 -1.72 -9.87 18.73
CA GLU A 42 -0.78 -10.78 19.36
C GLU A 42 0.08 -11.44 18.30
N LEU A 43 1.38 -11.35 18.45
CA LEU A 43 2.37 -11.98 17.58
C LEU A 43 3.09 -13.05 18.37
N SER A 44 3.07 -14.27 17.87
CA SER A 44 3.89 -15.38 18.32
C SER A 44 4.82 -15.86 17.21
N ASP A 45 5.61 -16.90 17.47
CA ASP A 45 6.50 -17.49 16.47
C ASP A 45 5.73 -18.08 15.28
N ASP A 46 4.52 -18.58 15.49
CA ASP A 46 3.76 -19.36 14.51
C ASP A 46 2.58 -18.58 13.90
N TYR A 47 2.06 -17.57 14.59
CA TYR A 47 0.83 -16.90 14.17
C TYR A 47 0.74 -15.43 14.61
N LEU A 48 -0.07 -14.70 13.84
CA LEU A 48 -0.56 -13.35 14.15
C LEU A 48 -2.06 -13.45 14.46
N LYS A 49 -2.47 -13.00 15.66
CA LYS A 49 -3.89 -12.90 16.07
C LYS A 49 -4.33 -11.44 16.15
N PHE A 50 -5.53 -11.16 15.67
CA PHE A 50 -6.14 -9.83 15.68
C PHE A 50 -7.66 -9.92 15.51
N ASN A 51 -8.37 -8.80 15.61
CA ASN A 51 -9.79 -8.75 15.28
C ASN A 51 -10.00 -8.30 13.83
N ALA A 52 -10.76 -9.06 13.06
CA ALA A 52 -11.04 -8.74 11.66
C ALA A 52 -11.75 -7.37 11.53
N ALA A 53 -12.58 -6.98 12.50
CA ALA A 53 -13.26 -5.69 12.53
C ALA A 53 -12.31 -4.50 12.65
N ASP A 54 -11.07 -4.70 13.09
CA ASP A 54 -10.04 -3.66 13.17
C ASP A 54 -9.50 -3.26 11.79
N ILE A 55 -9.70 -4.12 10.78
CA ILE A 55 -9.29 -3.88 9.40
C ILE A 55 -10.48 -3.31 8.63
N THR A 56 -10.50 -1.99 8.46
CA THR A 56 -11.51 -1.29 7.67
C THR A 56 -10.86 -0.60 6.46
N GLU A 57 -11.66 -0.36 5.40
CA GLU A 57 -11.17 0.33 4.20
C GLU A 57 -10.62 1.72 4.55
N ASP A 58 -11.31 2.48 5.40
CA ASP A 58 -10.89 3.82 5.79
C ASP A 58 -9.55 3.82 6.52
N ARG A 59 -9.36 2.90 7.48
CA ARG A 59 -8.08 2.74 8.18
C ARG A 59 -6.98 2.28 7.23
N TYR A 60 -7.30 1.34 6.33
CA TYR A 60 -6.35 0.88 5.33
C TYR A 60 -5.88 2.00 4.41
N LEU A 61 -6.81 2.81 3.87
CA LEU A 61 -6.47 3.93 2.99
C LEU A 61 -5.63 4.99 3.72
N LYS A 62 -5.96 5.30 4.96
CA LYS A 62 -5.19 6.23 5.79
C LYS A 62 -3.78 5.71 6.07
N PHE A 63 -3.64 4.42 6.36
CA PHE A 63 -2.34 3.79 6.52
C PHE A 63 -1.54 3.80 5.22
N ALA A 64 -2.16 3.42 4.10
CA ALA A 64 -1.53 3.44 2.78
C ALA A 64 -1.06 4.85 2.39
N GLU A 65 -1.86 5.88 2.65
CA GLU A 65 -1.49 7.27 2.42
C GLU A 65 -0.25 7.68 3.23
N SER A 66 -0.20 7.29 4.49
CA SER A 66 0.96 7.58 5.34
C SER A 66 2.21 6.81 4.92
N TYR A 67 2.04 5.53 4.55
CA TYR A 67 3.16 4.65 4.19
C TYR A 67 3.79 4.99 2.84
N PHE A 68 2.98 5.40 1.87
CA PHE A 68 3.40 5.76 0.52
C PHE A 68 3.31 7.28 0.27
N GLU A 69 3.55 8.10 1.27
CA GLU A 69 3.32 9.56 1.23
C GLU A 69 3.85 10.22 -0.03
N ASP A 70 5.08 9.89 -0.44
CA ASP A 70 5.74 10.48 -1.62
C ASP A 70 5.10 10.07 -2.96
N GLN A 71 4.23 9.07 -2.97
CA GLN A 71 3.53 8.64 -4.18
C GLN A 71 2.29 9.50 -4.48
N PHE A 72 1.82 10.29 -3.51
CA PHE A 72 0.58 11.04 -3.60
C PHE A 72 0.79 12.50 -3.94
N GLN A 73 0.32 12.92 -5.12
CA GLN A 73 0.40 14.31 -5.55
C GLN A 73 -0.43 15.27 -4.67
N HIS A 74 -1.54 14.81 -4.12
CA HIS A 74 -2.33 15.62 -3.20
C HIS A 74 -1.60 15.88 -1.87
N ARG A 75 -0.72 14.99 -1.41
CA ARG A 75 0.11 15.22 -0.23
C ARG A 75 1.15 16.31 -0.48
N GLU A 76 1.77 16.32 -1.66
CA GLU A 76 2.65 17.41 -2.07
C GLU A 76 1.87 18.73 -2.17
N LEU A 77 0.66 18.69 -2.75
CA LEU A 77 -0.21 19.84 -2.86
C LEU A 77 -0.62 20.39 -1.48
N GLU A 78 -0.96 19.54 -0.51
CA GLU A 78 -1.26 19.97 0.88
C GLU A 78 -0.07 20.70 1.52
N LYS A 79 1.17 20.24 1.28
CA LYS A 79 2.36 20.93 1.80
C LYS A 79 2.43 22.37 1.30
N TYR A 80 2.11 22.62 0.03
CA TYR A 80 2.03 23.97 -0.51
C TYR A 80 0.86 24.78 0.05
N MET A 81 -0.30 24.15 0.24
CA MET A 81 -1.48 24.85 0.76
C MET A 81 -1.32 25.31 2.22
N ASN A 82 -0.36 24.76 2.96
CA ASN A 82 -0.04 25.16 4.33
C ASN A 82 0.94 26.34 4.42
N LEU A 83 1.41 26.86 3.29
CA LEU A 83 2.26 28.05 3.27
C LEU A 83 1.41 29.32 3.37
N GLU A 84 1.98 30.39 3.93
CA GLU A 84 1.32 31.71 4.03
C GLU A 84 1.46 32.52 2.73
N SER A 85 2.48 32.24 1.93
CA SER A 85 2.72 32.92 0.65
C SER A 85 3.43 31.98 -0.33
N TRP A 86 3.33 32.26 -1.61
CA TRP A 86 3.87 31.41 -2.68
C TRP A 86 4.70 32.21 -3.65
N SER A 87 5.87 31.72 -4.00
CA SER A 87 6.68 32.23 -5.10
C SER A 87 6.04 31.89 -6.47
N GLU A 88 6.53 32.50 -7.54
CA GLU A 88 6.08 32.17 -8.90
C GLU A 88 6.32 30.70 -9.25
N ASP A 89 7.49 30.15 -8.86
CA ASP A 89 7.82 28.74 -9.10
C ASP A 89 6.88 27.79 -8.32
N GLN A 90 6.58 28.12 -7.06
CA GLN A 90 5.63 27.34 -6.27
C GLN A 90 4.22 27.42 -6.85
N THR A 91 3.77 28.59 -7.29
CA THR A 91 2.47 28.76 -7.96
C THR A 91 2.42 27.94 -9.25
N LYS A 92 3.49 27.90 -10.03
CA LYS A 92 3.59 27.06 -11.22
C LYS A 92 3.51 25.59 -10.85
N ARG A 93 4.28 25.15 -9.84
CA ARG A 93 4.27 23.75 -9.37
C ARG A 93 2.91 23.32 -8.86
N ILE A 94 2.22 24.14 -8.09
CA ILE A 94 0.84 23.89 -7.64
C ILE A 94 -0.09 23.64 -8.84
N ASN A 95 -0.02 24.51 -9.86
CA ASN A 95 -0.85 24.37 -11.05
C ASN A 95 -0.49 23.12 -11.89
N GLU A 96 0.75 22.66 -11.85
CA GLU A 96 1.17 21.37 -12.44
C GLU A 96 0.56 20.19 -11.66
N LEU A 97 0.59 20.22 -10.31
CA LEU A 97 0.01 19.18 -9.46
C LEU A 97 -1.50 19.06 -9.63
N LEU A 98 -2.24 20.17 -9.70
CA LEU A 98 -3.68 20.17 -9.95
C LEU A 98 -4.06 19.48 -11.27
N ARG A 99 -3.13 19.41 -12.22
CA ARG A 99 -3.27 18.75 -13.53
C ARG A 99 -2.39 17.52 -13.69
N GLY A 100 -1.87 16.96 -12.59
CA GLY A 100 -0.86 15.93 -12.61
C GLY A 100 -1.35 14.62 -13.20
N ASN A 101 -1.91 13.74 -12.37
CA ASN A 101 -2.46 12.47 -12.81
C ASN A 101 -3.98 12.57 -13.14
N SER A 102 -4.57 11.45 -13.60
CA SER A 102 -5.97 11.43 -14.01
C SER A 102 -6.94 11.74 -12.89
N VAL A 103 -6.66 11.31 -11.65
CA VAL A 103 -7.53 11.59 -10.51
C VAL A 103 -7.43 13.05 -10.07
N MET A 104 -6.24 13.65 -10.10
CA MET A 104 -6.07 15.07 -9.83
C MET A 104 -6.86 15.92 -10.85
N LYS A 105 -6.78 15.58 -12.13
CA LYS A 105 -7.60 16.25 -13.17
C LYS A 105 -9.09 16.08 -12.95
N LYS A 106 -9.53 14.89 -12.50
CA LYS A 106 -10.95 14.63 -12.22
C LYS A 106 -11.44 15.46 -11.03
N VAL A 107 -10.68 15.49 -9.95
CA VAL A 107 -11.09 16.18 -8.71
C VAL A 107 -11.01 17.69 -8.85
N PHE A 108 -9.92 18.21 -9.38
CA PHE A 108 -9.69 19.65 -9.46
C PHE A 108 -10.20 20.30 -10.76
N GLY A 109 -10.49 19.48 -11.79
CA GLY A 109 -11.11 19.93 -13.02
C GLY A 109 -10.36 21.06 -13.69
N LYS A 110 -10.99 22.26 -13.72
CA LYS A 110 -10.46 23.48 -14.34
C LYS A 110 -9.91 24.47 -13.32
N ILE A 111 -9.85 24.11 -12.05
CA ILE A 111 -9.33 24.99 -11.00
C ILE A 111 -7.91 25.36 -11.33
N ARG A 112 -7.63 26.64 -11.21
CA ARG A 112 -6.29 27.23 -11.31
C ARG A 112 -6.00 27.93 -10.00
N PHE A 113 -4.84 27.64 -9.44
CA PHE A 113 -4.36 28.32 -8.24
C PHE A 113 -3.97 29.76 -8.59
N ASP A 114 -4.53 30.72 -7.85
CA ASP A 114 -4.31 32.17 -8.02
C ASP A 114 -3.78 32.86 -6.75
N GLY A 115 -3.51 32.08 -5.68
CA GLY A 115 -3.08 32.56 -4.38
C GLY A 115 -4.23 32.85 -3.41
N ASN A 116 -5.48 32.94 -3.86
CA ASN A 116 -6.63 33.25 -3.01
C ASN A 116 -7.51 32.05 -2.71
N ASN A 117 -7.39 30.98 -3.49
CA ASN A 117 -8.26 29.82 -3.42
C ASN A 117 -7.62 28.59 -2.74
N SER A 118 -6.65 28.82 -1.84
CA SER A 118 -5.99 27.75 -1.10
C SER A 118 -6.97 26.94 -0.23
N GLU A 119 -7.95 27.59 0.37
CA GLU A 119 -8.96 26.94 1.21
C GLU A 119 -9.89 26.04 0.40
N GLU A 120 -10.37 26.51 -0.74
CA GLU A 120 -11.16 25.70 -1.68
C GLU A 120 -10.42 24.42 -2.09
N ILE A 121 -9.11 24.53 -2.38
CA ILE A 121 -8.28 23.37 -2.74
C ILE A 121 -8.15 22.41 -1.57
N ARG A 122 -7.96 22.91 -0.32
CA ARG A 122 -7.92 22.05 0.88
C ARG A 122 -9.22 21.31 1.09
N GLU A 123 -10.34 21.98 0.99
CA GLU A 123 -11.67 21.37 1.13
C GLU A 123 -11.88 20.27 0.09
N LEU A 124 -11.51 20.51 -1.17
CA LEU A 124 -11.59 19.50 -2.23
C LEU A 124 -10.70 18.29 -1.96
N ILE A 125 -9.49 18.48 -1.41
CA ILE A 125 -8.64 17.37 -1.00
C ILE A 125 -9.35 16.56 0.09
N GLN A 126 -9.88 17.21 1.13
CA GLN A 126 -10.53 16.51 2.24
C GLN A 126 -11.75 15.71 1.79
N ILE A 127 -12.63 16.32 0.99
CA ILE A 127 -13.84 15.67 0.49
C ILE A 127 -13.49 14.46 -0.39
N ASN A 128 -12.43 14.56 -1.20
CA ASN A 128 -12.09 13.54 -2.18
C ASN A 128 -10.89 12.65 -1.75
N ARG A 129 -10.42 12.75 -0.50
CA ARG A 129 -9.20 12.09 -0.02
C ARG A 129 -9.18 10.59 -0.33
N SER A 130 -10.24 9.87 0.03
CA SER A 130 -10.34 8.42 -0.22
C SER A 130 -10.25 8.07 -1.71
N GLU A 131 -10.85 8.89 -2.58
CA GLU A 131 -10.76 8.72 -4.02
C GLU A 131 -9.35 9.05 -4.54
N LEU A 132 -8.73 10.12 -4.05
CA LEU A 132 -7.36 10.50 -4.41
C LEU A 132 -6.37 9.39 -4.08
N ILE A 133 -6.47 8.77 -2.90
CA ILE A 133 -5.62 7.65 -2.50
C ILE A 133 -5.88 6.44 -3.41
N ARG A 134 -7.14 6.02 -3.52
CA ARG A 134 -7.56 4.81 -4.24
C ARG A 134 -7.19 4.86 -5.72
N GLU A 135 -7.48 5.98 -6.40
CA GLU A 135 -7.26 6.12 -7.83
C GLU A 135 -5.81 6.45 -8.21
N THR A 136 -5.00 6.98 -7.28
CA THR A 136 -3.57 7.22 -7.55
C THR A 136 -2.87 5.93 -7.97
N PHE A 137 -3.18 4.81 -7.33
CA PHE A 137 -2.57 3.52 -7.64
C PHE A 137 -3.22 2.79 -8.80
N ARG A 138 -4.45 3.13 -9.15
CA ARG A 138 -5.19 2.44 -10.22
C ARG A 138 -4.51 2.56 -11.58
N ASN A 139 -3.89 3.68 -11.87
CA ASN A 139 -3.34 4.00 -13.18
C ASN A 139 -1.82 3.95 -13.25
N LYS A 140 -1.14 3.59 -12.16
CA LYS A 140 0.32 3.45 -12.13
C LYS A 140 0.73 1.98 -12.09
N SER A 141 1.79 1.64 -12.83
CA SER A 141 2.50 0.37 -12.68
C SER A 141 3.41 0.47 -11.47
N ASN A 142 2.88 0.31 -10.29
CA ASN A 142 3.63 0.21 -9.07
C ASN A 142 3.23 -1.05 -8.31
N LEU A 143 3.96 -1.35 -7.26
CA LEU A 143 3.74 -2.54 -6.44
C LEU A 143 2.33 -2.59 -5.87
N TYR A 144 1.81 -1.45 -5.41
CA TYR A 144 0.47 -1.36 -4.86
C TYR A 144 -0.62 -1.78 -5.87
N LYS A 145 -0.53 -1.30 -7.12
CA LYS A 145 -1.46 -1.67 -8.18
C LYS A 145 -1.44 -3.17 -8.48
N ASN A 146 -0.28 -3.80 -8.36
CA ASN A 146 -0.11 -5.20 -8.68
C ASN A 146 -0.75 -6.13 -7.64
N PHE A 147 -0.78 -5.72 -6.37
CA PHE A 147 -1.28 -6.55 -5.26
C PHE A 147 -2.61 -6.06 -4.72
N ALA A 148 -2.71 -4.79 -4.39
CA ALA A 148 -3.96 -4.21 -3.95
C ALA A 148 -4.86 -3.93 -5.16
N ASN A 149 -6.15 -4.10 -4.97
CA ASN A 149 -7.15 -3.72 -5.95
C ASN A 149 -7.97 -2.54 -5.44
N PRO A 150 -7.57 -1.31 -5.76
CA PRO A 150 -8.19 -0.11 -5.18
C PRO A 150 -9.71 -0.01 -5.39
N GLY A 151 -10.21 -0.64 -6.47
CA GLY A 151 -11.66 -0.67 -6.73
C GLY A 151 -12.39 -1.80 -6.01
N GLN A 152 -11.67 -2.70 -5.35
CA GLN A 152 -12.22 -3.92 -4.77
C GLN A 152 -11.48 -4.37 -3.51
N LEU A 153 -10.95 -3.42 -2.73
CA LEU A 153 -10.29 -3.70 -1.46
C LEU A 153 -11.16 -4.60 -0.58
N PHE A 154 -10.52 -5.55 0.08
CA PHE A 154 -11.14 -6.54 0.98
C PHE A 154 -12.27 -7.38 0.37
N LYS A 155 -12.37 -7.45 -0.95
CA LYS A 155 -13.30 -8.35 -1.64
C LYS A 155 -12.56 -9.58 -2.12
N GLU A 156 -13.11 -10.75 -1.79
CA GLU A 156 -12.63 -12.02 -2.32
C GLU A 156 -12.91 -12.13 -3.81
N ARG A 157 -12.00 -12.78 -4.51
CA ARG A 157 -12.17 -13.16 -5.89
C ARG A 157 -12.00 -14.67 -6.02
N GLY A 158 -12.81 -15.32 -6.83
CA GLY A 158 -12.72 -16.76 -7.05
C GLY A 158 -11.41 -17.22 -7.68
N ILE A 159 -10.67 -16.30 -8.34
CA ILE A 159 -9.38 -16.59 -8.99
C ILE A 159 -8.36 -15.60 -8.44
N CYS A 160 -7.19 -16.09 -8.07
CA CYS A 160 -6.10 -15.26 -7.58
C CYS A 160 -5.65 -14.28 -8.66
N CYS A 161 -5.93 -13.03 -8.44
CA CYS A 161 -5.64 -11.98 -9.39
C CYS A 161 -4.75 -10.88 -8.79
N ARG A 162 -4.55 -10.88 -7.47
CA ARG A 162 -3.73 -9.85 -6.82
C ARG A 162 -2.27 -9.95 -7.20
N LEU A 163 -1.82 -11.15 -7.58
CA LEU A 163 -0.46 -11.40 -8.06
C LEU A 163 -0.31 -11.34 -9.57
N TRP A 164 -1.40 -11.25 -10.30
CA TRP A 164 -1.40 -11.32 -11.75
C TRP A 164 -0.43 -10.32 -12.39
N GLY A 165 -0.53 -9.07 -12.06
CA GLY A 165 0.33 -8.05 -12.65
C GLY A 165 1.80 -8.16 -12.27
N TYR A 166 2.11 -8.86 -11.20
CA TYR A 166 3.45 -8.99 -10.68
C TYR A 166 4.22 -10.15 -11.28
N TYR A 167 3.60 -11.34 -11.36
CA TYR A 167 4.27 -12.55 -11.88
C TYR A 167 3.93 -12.86 -13.31
N VAL A 168 2.75 -12.48 -13.70
CA VAL A 168 2.18 -12.82 -14.99
C VAL A 168 1.67 -11.55 -15.61
N ASP A 169 2.58 -10.72 -16.09
CA ASP A 169 2.23 -9.74 -17.11
C ASP A 169 1.56 -10.51 -18.26
N GLY A 170 0.33 -10.13 -18.60
CA GLY A 170 -0.46 -10.84 -19.59
C GLY A 170 0.26 -11.05 -20.93
N GLY A 171 1.21 -10.15 -21.29
CA GLY A 171 2.10 -10.28 -22.43
C GLY A 171 3.37 -11.10 -22.18
N ARG A 172 3.69 -11.43 -20.94
CA ARG A 172 4.92 -12.13 -20.53
C ARG A 172 4.69 -13.48 -19.86
N LYS A 173 3.48 -13.99 -19.90
CA LYS A 173 3.08 -15.27 -19.32
C LYS A 173 4.07 -16.41 -19.59
N THR A 174 4.55 -16.49 -20.83
CA THR A 174 5.47 -17.52 -21.28
C THR A 174 6.89 -17.31 -20.79
N LYS A 175 7.23 -16.18 -20.21
CA LYS A 175 8.56 -15.84 -19.72
C LYS A 175 8.71 -15.96 -18.21
N ALA A 176 7.64 -16.13 -17.48
CA ALA A 176 7.66 -16.42 -16.05
C ALA A 176 7.98 -17.92 -15.82
N LEU A 177 9.12 -18.36 -16.34
CA LEU A 177 9.56 -19.75 -16.33
C LEU A 177 9.75 -20.35 -14.93
N SER A 178 9.90 -19.52 -13.90
CA SER A 178 10.14 -19.98 -12.54
C SER A 178 8.90 -20.53 -11.84
N TYR A 179 7.70 -20.36 -12.40
CA TYR A 179 6.48 -20.72 -11.70
C TYR A 179 5.52 -21.58 -12.50
N ASN A 180 5.79 -22.14 -13.59
CA ASN A 180 4.91 -23.07 -14.31
C ASN A 180 3.39 -22.72 -14.29
N PHE A 181 3.06 -21.42 -14.25
CA PHE A 181 1.68 -20.99 -14.14
C PHE A 181 1.04 -20.89 -15.52
N ASP A 182 0.19 -21.84 -15.82
CA ASP A 182 -0.83 -21.61 -16.82
C ASP A 182 -1.93 -20.74 -16.18
N VAL A 183 -2.17 -19.58 -16.77
CA VAL A 183 -3.21 -18.65 -16.31
C VAL A 183 -4.60 -19.30 -16.27
N ASN A 184 -4.82 -20.33 -17.09
CA ASN A 184 -6.10 -21.04 -17.13
C ASN A 184 -6.21 -22.11 -16.04
N THR A 185 -5.08 -22.55 -15.48
CA THR A 185 -5.03 -23.59 -14.45
C THR A 185 -4.60 -23.09 -13.09
N PHE A 186 -4.15 -21.83 -13.00
CA PHE A 186 -3.76 -21.25 -11.73
C PHE A 186 -5.00 -20.89 -10.91
N VAL A 187 -5.40 -21.81 -10.07
CA VAL A 187 -6.41 -21.58 -9.04
C VAL A 187 -5.67 -21.44 -7.71
N SER A 188 -5.53 -20.22 -7.23
CA SER A 188 -5.15 -20.02 -5.84
C SER A 188 -6.30 -19.32 -5.14
N GLN A 189 -6.47 -19.68 -3.89
CA GLN A 189 -7.44 -19.00 -3.04
C GLN A 189 -7.00 -17.54 -2.87
N ASP A 190 -7.88 -16.62 -3.20
CA ASP A 190 -7.70 -15.20 -2.89
C ASP A 190 -8.09 -14.96 -1.42
N ASP A 191 -7.39 -14.03 -0.79
CA ASP A 191 -7.66 -13.61 0.58
C ASP A 191 -7.67 -12.08 0.62
N PRO A 192 -8.68 -11.42 1.23
CA PRO A 192 -8.70 -9.97 1.40
C PRO A 192 -7.45 -9.41 2.09
N LEU A 193 -6.79 -10.19 2.94
CA LEU A 193 -5.56 -9.80 3.63
C LEU A 193 -4.36 -9.66 2.70
N PHE A 194 -4.43 -10.20 1.48
CA PHE A 194 -3.40 -9.97 0.45
C PHE A 194 -3.29 -8.51 -0.01
N ASP A 195 -4.25 -7.67 0.33
CA ASP A 195 -4.13 -6.23 0.15
C ASP A 195 -3.00 -5.61 1.01
N PHE A 196 -2.51 -6.33 2.02
CA PHE A 196 -1.36 -5.91 2.83
C PHE A 196 0.00 -6.32 2.27
N ILE A 197 0.06 -7.19 1.26
CA ILE A 197 1.31 -7.63 0.61
C ILE A 197 2.20 -6.46 0.16
N PRO A 198 1.67 -5.36 -0.45
CA PRO A 198 2.51 -4.26 -0.91
C PRO A 198 3.39 -3.63 0.17
N PHE A 199 2.96 -3.68 1.42
CA PHE A 199 3.70 -3.08 2.53
C PHE A 199 4.87 -3.92 3.04
N ALA A 200 4.99 -5.16 2.55
CA ALA A 200 6.11 -6.05 2.89
C ALA A 200 7.32 -5.86 1.96
N PHE A 201 7.12 -5.28 0.80
CA PHE A 201 8.14 -5.15 -0.23
C PHE A 201 8.84 -3.81 -0.16
N TRP A 202 10.17 -3.83 -0.41
CA TRP A 202 11.02 -2.66 -0.41
C TRP A 202 11.86 -2.58 -1.68
N GLY A 203 12.01 -1.38 -2.20
CA GLY A 203 12.78 -1.07 -3.38
C GLY A 203 12.12 0.01 -4.24
N ASP A 204 12.84 0.49 -5.25
CA ASP A 204 12.35 1.47 -6.24
C ASP A 204 12.08 0.77 -7.58
N ARG A 205 13.12 0.40 -8.30
CA ARG A 205 13.02 -0.30 -9.59
C ARG A 205 12.88 -1.79 -9.43
N GLU A 206 13.63 -2.35 -8.50
CA GLU A 206 13.53 -3.73 -8.06
C GLU A 206 13.02 -3.74 -6.63
N VAL A 207 12.12 -4.66 -6.32
CA VAL A 207 11.51 -4.76 -5.00
C VAL A 207 11.83 -6.11 -4.38
N PHE A 208 12.08 -6.10 -3.09
CA PHE A 208 12.59 -7.23 -2.34
C PHE A 208 11.67 -7.57 -1.17
N PHE A 209 11.53 -8.86 -0.95
CA PHE A 209 10.91 -9.46 0.23
C PHE A 209 11.65 -10.75 0.55
N VAL A 210 11.99 -10.95 1.80
CA VAL A 210 12.64 -12.18 2.28
C VAL A 210 11.61 -13.04 2.98
N ASN A 211 11.32 -14.20 2.39
CA ASN A 211 10.41 -15.18 2.99
C ASN A 211 11.15 -16.08 3.97
N ASP A 212 11.39 -15.56 5.16
CA ASP A 212 12.04 -16.26 6.27
C ASP A 212 10.95 -16.91 7.15
N ASN A 213 10.75 -18.20 6.99
CA ASN A 213 9.64 -18.95 7.61
C ASN A 213 10.05 -19.71 8.88
N PHE A 214 11.19 -19.40 9.51
CA PHE A 214 11.58 -20.04 10.77
C PHE A 214 10.70 -19.63 11.93
N SER A 215 10.42 -18.34 12.04
CA SER A 215 9.41 -17.78 12.95
C SER A 215 8.88 -16.47 12.40
N LEU A 216 7.68 -16.05 12.85
CA LEU A 216 7.12 -14.76 12.43
C LEU A 216 7.96 -13.59 12.99
N GLU A 217 8.54 -13.72 14.17
CA GLU A 217 9.43 -12.71 14.72
C GLU A 217 10.66 -12.52 13.82
N GLN A 218 11.29 -13.61 13.39
CA GLN A 218 12.43 -13.57 12.48
C GLN A 218 12.04 -13.03 11.10
N LEU A 219 10.92 -13.46 10.54
CA LEU A 219 10.38 -12.95 9.28
C LEU A 219 10.25 -11.42 9.30
N ILE A 220 9.64 -10.87 10.35
CA ILE A 220 9.42 -9.42 10.50
C ILE A 220 10.75 -8.70 10.66
N ARG A 221 11.63 -9.19 11.55
CA ARG A 221 12.95 -8.59 11.81
C ARG A 221 13.84 -8.57 10.56
N THR A 222 13.84 -9.67 9.79
CA THR A 222 14.61 -9.76 8.55
C THR A 222 14.13 -8.72 7.52
N ASN A 223 12.82 -8.58 7.33
CA ASN A 223 12.27 -7.61 6.39
C ASN A 223 12.43 -6.15 6.88
N GLU A 224 12.33 -5.87 8.18
CA GLU A 224 12.63 -4.54 8.74
C GLU A 224 14.12 -4.16 8.57
N THR A 225 15.01 -5.14 8.65
CA THR A 225 16.44 -4.92 8.42
C THR A 225 16.72 -4.64 6.94
N LEU A 226 16.11 -5.39 6.03
CA LEU A 226 16.19 -5.16 4.60
C LEU A 226 15.69 -3.76 4.24
N GLU A 227 14.53 -3.37 4.77
CA GLU A 227 13.97 -2.04 4.59
C GLU A 227 14.97 -0.92 4.93
N LYS A 228 15.58 -1.00 6.11
CA LYS A 228 16.58 -0.02 6.56
C LYS A 228 17.81 0.01 5.66
N GLN A 229 18.29 -1.15 5.22
CA GLN A 229 19.45 -1.25 4.34
C GLN A 229 19.17 -0.62 2.97
N VAL A 230 18.01 -0.89 2.37
CA VAL A 230 17.62 -0.31 1.09
C VAL A 230 17.46 1.21 1.21
N GLN A 231 16.84 1.70 2.30
CA GLN A 231 16.72 3.14 2.56
C GLN A 231 18.07 3.83 2.68
N MET A 232 19.03 3.22 3.37
CA MET A 232 20.40 3.76 3.49
C MET A 232 21.06 3.86 2.13
N GLN A 233 21.00 2.83 1.28
CA GLN A 233 21.58 2.81 -0.05
C GLN A 233 20.99 3.92 -0.95
N VAL A 234 19.67 4.05 -0.98
CA VAL A 234 18.98 5.10 -1.75
C VAL A 234 19.42 6.49 -1.29
N THR A 235 19.59 6.71 0.01
CA THR A 235 20.02 7.98 0.57
C THR A 235 21.48 8.30 0.20
N GLU A 236 22.35 7.30 0.19
CA GLU A 236 23.76 7.46 -0.20
C GLU A 236 23.90 7.76 -1.71
N GLU A 237 23.15 7.08 -2.55
CA GLU A 237 23.12 7.34 -4.00
C GLU A 237 22.60 8.74 -4.33
N GLN A 238 21.63 9.26 -3.57
CA GLN A 238 21.11 10.61 -3.74
C GLN A 238 22.12 11.70 -3.32
N LYS A 239 22.97 11.41 -2.33
CA LYS A 239 24.02 12.34 -1.87
C LYS A 239 25.24 12.37 -2.79
N SER A 240 25.43 11.35 -3.63
CA SER A 240 26.56 11.22 -4.53
C SER A 240 26.29 11.80 -5.94
N LYS A 241 25.10 12.30 -6.19
CA LYS A 241 24.68 13.01 -7.40
C LYS A 241 24.60 14.51 -7.16
#